data_89b3dafe24b4999925d766a1c17a44e8
#
_entry.id   89b3dafe24b4999925d766a1c17a44e8
#
_cell.length_a   1.000
_cell.length_b   1.000
_cell.length_c   1.000
_cell.angle_alpha   90.00
_cell.angle_beta   90.00
_cell.angle_gamma   90.00
#
_symmetry.space_group_name_H-M   'P 1'
#
loop_
_entity.id
_entity.type
_entity.pdbx_description
1 polymer ?
#
loop_
_entity_poly.entity_id
_entity_poly.type
_entity_poly.pdbx_seq_one_letter_code
_entity_poly.pdbx_strand_id
1 'polypeptide(L)'
;LNYFYYIMSQTNIEYFNSTLKLFINDIIKIYPEYNDSLNEYYGDLIKIDSCNDDKYVKRFMRKFVVHKELISNKNNDLFNESVCFLKNVDFKEVWENKITVESIKKTIWDYLQTLFVIGDTIISDTDRIKSLVETLKKNRNNETVDDELHPENKELMNMLQNLSENKDLPNEDLSLIHI
;
A
#
# COMPACT_ATOMS: atom_id res chain seq x y z
N LEU A 1 -19.81 -6.16 -9.10
CA LEU A 1 -18.68 -5.28 -9.45
C LEU A 1 -17.86 -4.89 -8.20
N ASN A 2 -18.50 -4.51 -7.08
CA ASN A 2 -17.83 -4.07 -5.85
C ASN A 2 -17.03 -5.17 -5.15
N TYR A 3 -17.53 -6.41 -5.12
CA TYR A 3 -16.82 -7.54 -4.55
C TYR A 3 -15.51 -7.86 -5.31
N PHE A 4 -15.55 -7.74 -6.64
CA PHE A 4 -14.38 -7.91 -7.48
C PHE A 4 -13.32 -6.81 -7.21
N TYR A 5 -13.72 -5.54 -7.08
CA TYR A 5 -12.82 -4.43 -6.73
C TYR A 5 -12.24 -4.59 -5.32
N TYR A 6 -13.02 -5.05 -4.37
CA TYR A 6 -12.55 -5.33 -3.01
C TYR A 6 -11.46 -6.42 -3.01
N ILE A 7 -11.70 -7.53 -3.71
CA ILE A 7 -10.71 -8.62 -3.85
C ILE A 7 -9.44 -8.10 -4.56
N MET A 8 -9.57 -7.33 -5.63
CA MET A 8 -8.42 -6.76 -6.35
C MET A 8 -7.62 -5.80 -5.48
N SER A 9 -8.28 -4.98 -4.67
CA SER A 9 -7.62 -4.07 -3.72
C SER A 9 -6.88 -4.84 -2.64
N GLN A 10 -7.47 -5.87 -2.06
CA GLN A 10 -6.82 -6.72 -1.05
C GLN A 10 -5.61 -7.46 -1.64
N THR A 11 -5.76 -8.02 -2.84
CA THR A 11 -4.66 -8.67 -3.56
C THR A 11 -3.50 -7.70 -3.83
N ASN A 12 -3.79 -6.45 -4.18
CA ASN A 12 -2.76 -5.44 -4.40
C ASN A 12 -2.05 -5.04 -3.10
N ILE A 13 -2.78 -4.93 -1.98
CA ILE A 13 -2.20 -4.66 -0.66
C ILE A 13 -1.30 -5.83 -0.21
N GLU A 14 -1.75 -7.06 -0.36
CA GLU A 14 -0.94 -8.24 -0.08
C GLU A 14 0.33 -8.29 -0.92
N TYR A 15 0.20 -8.02 -2.21
CA TYR A 15 1.34 -8.00 -3.13
C TYR A 15 2.33 -6.89 -2.78
N PHE A 16 1.84 -5.69 -2.46
CA PHE A 16 2.68 -4.60 -1.96
C PHE A 16 3.44 -5.01 -0.70
N ASN A 17 2.73 -5.53 0.30
CA ASN A 17 3.30 -5.91 1.59
C ASN A 17 4.31 -7.06 1.46
N SER A 18 4.05 -8.04 0.59
CA SER A 18 4.98 -9.13 0.28
C SER A 18 6.24 -8.60 -0.39
N THR A 19 6.12 -7.68 -1.34
CA THR A 19 7.25 -7.03 -2.01
C THR A 19 8.06 -6.19 -1.03
N LEU A 20 7.40 -5.44 -0.15
CA LEU A 20 8.06 -4.66 0.90
C LEU A 20 8.82 -5.56 1.88
N LYS A 21 8.23 -6.69 2.29
CA LYS A 21 8.89 -7.70 3.13
C LYS A 21 10.15 -8.25 2.47
N LEU A 22 10.10 -8.58 1.18
CA LEU A 22 11.27 -9.04 0.43
C LEU A 22 12.37 -7.96 0.40
N PHE A 23 11.99 -6.73 0.11
CA PHE A 23 12.93 -5.60 0.10
C PHE A 23 13.63 -5.41 1.45
N ILE A 24 12.86 -5.43 2.55
CA ILE A 24 13.40 -5.32 3.91
C ILE A 24 14.39 -6.46 4.20
N ASN A 25 14.03 -7.69 3.88
CA ASN A 25 14.88 -8.87 4.12
C ASN A 25 16.18 -8.81 3.31
N ASP A 26 16.12 -8.33 2.06
CA ASP A 26 17.32 -8.17 1.23
C ASP A 26 18.22 -7.04 1.79
N ILE A 27 17.65 -5.94 2.28
CA ILE A 27 18.42 -4.89 2.96
C ILE A 27 19.09 -5.44 4.22
N ILE A 28 18.39 -6.16 5.07
CA ILE A 28 18.96 -6.78 6.28
C ILE A 28 20.10 -7.75 5.92
N LYS A 29 19.92 -8.53 4.86
CA LYS A 29 20.92 -9.52 4.42
C LYS A 29 22.20 -8.86 3.92
N ILE A 30 22.12 -7.74 3.22
CA ILE A 30 23.26 -7.03 2.64
C ILE A 30 23.89 -6.06 3.65
N TYR A 31 23.07 -5.44 4.50
CA TYR A 31 23.44 -4.43 5.47
C TYR A 31 22.93 -4.84 6.87
N PRO A 32 23.62 -5.78 7.55
CA PRO A 32 23.18 -6.33 8.83
C PRO A 32 23.04 -5.29 9.95
N GLU A 33 23.69 -4.14 9.82
CA GLU A 33 23.60 -3.03 10.76
C GLU A 33 22.19 -2.46 10.90
N TYR A 34 21.33 -2.62 9.90
CA TYR A 34 19.93 -2.19 9.93
C TYR A 34 18.97 -3.25 10.53
N ASN A 35 19.47 -4.46 10.84
CA ASN A 35 18.64 -5.59 11.28
C ASN A 35 17.73 -5.22 12.47
N ASP A 36 18.31 -4.65 13.53
CA ASP A 36 17.56 -4.41 14.77
C ASP A 36 16.47 -3.35 14.56
N SER A 37 16.80 -2.25 13.91
CA SER A 37 15.84 -1.17 13.66
C SER A 37 14.71 -1.58 12.70
N LEU A 38 15.02 -2.39 11.69
CA LEU A 38 14.03 -2.88 10.75
C LEU A 38 13.14 -3.95 11.37
N ASN A 39 13.66 -4.85 12.18
CA ASN A 39 12.86 -5.84 12.92
C ASN A 39 12.00 -5.18 14.01
N GLU A 40 12.49 -4.16 14.70
CA GLU A 40 11.68 -3.40 15.65
C GLU A 40 10.46 -2.76 14.98
N TYR A 41 10.64 -2.19 13.80
CA TYR A 41 9.59 -1.42 13.14
C TYR A 41 8.67 -2.26 12.23
N TYR A 42 9.23 -3.26 11.54
CA TYR A 42 8.53 -4.10 10.56
C TYR A 42 8.36 -5.56 11.03
N GLY A 43 8.66 -5.86 12.28
CA GLY A 43 8.65 -7.23 12.80
C GLY A 43 7.33 -7.97 12.59
N ASP A 44 6.20 -7.27 12.70
CA ASP A 44 4.88 -7.85 12.41
C ASP A 44 4.76 -8.23 10.93
N LEU A 45 5.21 -7.37 10.01
CA LEU A 45 5.19 -7.65 8.57
C LEU A 45 6.14 -8.80 8.20
N ILE A 46 7.33 -8.84 8.81
CA ILE A 46 8.35 -9.84 8.49
C ILE A 46 7.92 -11.24 8.93
N LYS A 47 7.21 -11.37 10.07
CA LYS A 47 6.86 -12.66 10.68
C LYS A 47 5.64 -13.33 10.08
N ILE A 48 4.71 -12.57 9.48
CA ILE A 48 3.46 -13.12 8.93
C ILE A 48 3.61 -13.50 7.46
N ASP A 49 2.90 -14.55 7.04
CA ASP A 49 2.97 -15.02 5.66
C ASP A 49 2.18 -14.13 4.70
N SER A 50 1.02 -13.63 5.11
CA SER A 50 0.18 -12.72 4.34
C SER A 50 -0.27 -11.54 5.20
N CYS A 51 -0.21 -10.33 4.66
CA CYS A 51 -0.57 -9.08 5.35
C CYS A 51 -1.42 -8.19 4.46
N ASN A 52 -2.67 -7.96 4.87
CA ASN A 52 -3.63 -7.09 4.20
C ASN A 52 -3.74 -5.70 4.84
N ASP A 53 -2.84 -5.36 5.77
CA ASP A 53 -2.84 -4.06 6.44
C ASP A 53 -2.30 -2.98 5.50
N ASP A 54 -3.11 -2.01 5.17
CA ASP A 54 -2.77 -0.89 4.27
C ASP A 54 -1.85 0.17 4.92
N LYS A 55 -1.58 0.03 6.23
CA LYS A 55 -0.71 0.97 6.96
C LYS A 55 0.68 1.09 6.34
N TYR A 56 1.21 -0.01 5.81
CA TYR A 56 2.54 -0.03 5.19
C TYR A 56 2.53 0.71 3.86
N VAL A 57 1.52 0.47 3.01
CA VAL A 57 1.32 1.21 1.76
C VAL A 57 1.23 2.72 2.03
N LYS A 58 0.34 3.13 2.95
CA LYS A 58 0.13 4.54 3.30
C LYS A 58 1.39 5.22 3.82
N ARG A 59 2.16 4.53 4.67
CA ARG A 59 3.40 5.05 5.24
C ARG A 59 4.51 5.20 4.19
N PHE A 60 4.63 4.19 3.33
CA PHE A 60 5.63 4.17 2.27
C PHE A 60 5.34 5.25 1.23
N MET A 61 4.11 5.32 0.73
CA MET A 61 3.70 6.25 -0.31
C MET A 61 3.78 7.71 0.12
N ARG A 62 3.58 8.05 1.39
CA ARG A 62 3.80 9.43 1.88
C ARG A 62 5.22 9.94 1.62
N LYS A 63 6.21 9.06 1.63
CA LYS A 63 7.61 9.40 1.34
C LYS A 63 7.87 9.40 -0.17
N PHE A 64 7.20 8.52 -0.90
CA PHE A 64 7.40 8.35 -2.34
C PHE A 64 6.82 9.48 -3.18
N VAL A 65 5.68 10.03 -2.81
CA VAL A 65 4.99 11.10 -3.57
C VAL A 65 5.92 12.31 -3.77
N VAL A 66 6.74 12.63 -2.78
CA VAL A 66 7.70 13.75 -2.85
C VAL A 66 8.78 13.51 -3.91
N HIS A 67 9.12 12.25 -4.20
CA HIS A 67 10.19 11.85 -5.09
C HIS A 67 9.68 11.18 -6.38
N LYS A 68 8.39 11.33 -6.67
CA LYS A 68 7.69 10.64 -7.78
C LYS A 68 8.44 10.70 -9.11
N GLU A 69 8.89 11.88 -9.52
CA GLU A 69 9.56 12.08 -10.80
C GLU A 69 10.92 11.37 -10.84
N LEU A 70 11.70 11.47 -9.77
CA LEU A 70 13.01 10.83 -9.70
C LEU A 70 12.87 9.30 -9.73
N ILE A 71 11.87 8.76 -9.02
CA ILE A 71 11.62 7.32 -8.98
C ILE A 71 11.11 6.80 -10.33
N SER A 72 10.18 7.49 -10.96
CA SER A 72 9.62 7.09 -12.26
C SER A 72 10.68 7.05 -13.35
N ASN A 73 11.64 7.98 -13.31
CA ASN A 73 12.72 8.10 -14.29
C ASN A 73 14.01 7.34 -13.91
N LYS A 74 14.02 6.59 -12.80
CA LYS A 74 15.25 5.97 -12.25
C LYS A 74 16.41 6.96 -12.15
N ASN A 75 16.12 8.19 -11.74
CA ASN A 75 17.15 9.23 -11.65
C ASN A 75 17.94 9.08 -10.35
N ASN A 76 19.26 8.84 -10.48
CA ASN A 76 20.17 8.65 -9.36
C ASN A 76 20.31 9.89 -8.47
N ASP A 77 19.89 11.08 -8.91
CA ASP A 77 19.82 12.28 -8.08
C ASP A 77 18.96 12.07 -6.81
N LEU A 78 18.08 11.06 -6.83
CA LEU A 78 17.34 10.62 -5.65
C LEU A 78 18.23 10.33 -4.44
N PHE A 79 19.45 9.87 -4.66
CA PHE A 79 20.39 9.47 -3.63
C PHE A 79 21.48 10.51 -3.33
N ASN A 80 21.39 11.70 -3.93
CA ASN A 80 22.34 12.80 -3.65
C ASN A 80 22.10 13.40 -2.25
N GLU A 81 20.88 13.29 -1.74
CA GLU A 81 20.50 13.75 -0.40
C GLU A 81 20.06 12.55 0.44
N SER A 82 20.04 12.74 1.78
CA SER A 82 19.53 11.73 2.69
C SER A 82 18.06 11.45 2.42
N VAL A 83 17.74 10.22 2.10
CA VAL A 83 16.37 9.75 1.85
C VAL A 83 16.11 8.42 2.56
N CYS A 84 15.04 8.37 3.36
CA CYS A 84 14.68 7.18 4.14
C CYS A 84 13.35 6.59 3.66
N PHE A 85 13.36 5.66 2.72
CA PHE A 85 12.16 4.90 2.32
C PHE A 85 11.79 3.85 3.38
N LEU A 86 12.77 3.16 3.91
CA LEU A 86 12.61 2.29 5.07
C LEU A 86 12.97 3.05 6.36
N LYS A 87 12.45 2.59 7.47
CA LYS A 87 12.67 3.22 8.78
C LYS A 87 14.16 3.13 9.17
N ASN A 88 14.76 4.28 9.45
CA ASN A 88 16.16 4.41 9.88
C ASN A 88 17.20 3.88 8.87
N VAL A 89 16.82 3.69 7.60
CA VAL A 89 17.76 3.35 6.52
C VAL A 89 17.95 4.58 5.65
N ASP A 90 19.13 5.18 5.67
CA ASP A 90 19.50 6.27 4.77
C ASP A 90 19.98 5.68 3.44
N PHE A 91 19.16 5.84 2.40
CA PHE A 91 19.51 5.30 1.07
C PHE A 91 20.64 6.03 0.38
N LYS A 92 21.02 7.23 0.80
CA LYS A 92 22.28 7.85 0.36
C LYS A 92 23.46 7.04 0.85
N GLU A 93 23.51 6.73 2.15
CA GLU A 93 24.59 5.92 2.73
C GLU A 93 24.65 4.53 2.10
N VAL A 94 23.47 3.90 1.89
CA VAL A 94 23.36 2.62 1.17
C VAL A 94 23.92 2.72 -0.23
N TRP A 95 23.58 3.78 -0.98
CA TRP A 95 23.99 3.97 -2.37
C TRP A 95 25.49 4.22 -2.54
N GLU A 96 26.09 4.94 -1.61
CA GLU A 96 27.52 5.27 -1.59
C GLU A 96 28.39 4.15 -0.97
N ASN A 97 27.76 3.14 -0.35
CA ASN A 97 28.47 2.05 0.32
C ASN A 97 29.25 1.21 -0.72
N LYS A 98 30.50 0.88 -0.39
CA LYS A 98 31.40 0.11 -1.28
C LYS A 98 30.88 -1.28 -1.64
N ILE A 99 30.04 -1.89 -0.81
CA ILE A 99 29.42 -3.18 -1.09
C ILE A 99 28.23 -3.06 -2.05
N THR A 100 27.70 -1.86 -2.28
CA THR A 100 26.56 -1.59 -3.16
C THR A 100 27.02 -1.54 -4.62
N VAL A 101 27.31 -2.72 -5.16
CA VAL A 101 27.69 -2.87 -6.57
C VAL A 101 26.49 -2.64 -7.50
N GLU A 102 26.71 -2.48 -8.81
CA GLU A 102 25.68 -2.14 -9.79
C GLU A 102 24.48 -3.11 -9.81
N SER A 103 24.69 -4.40 -9.54
CA SER A 103 23.59 -5.37 -9.42
C SER A 103 22.69 -5.08 -8.22
N ILE A 104 23.25 -4.65 -7.09
CA ILE A 104 22.49 -4.26 -5.89
C ILE A 104 21.74 -2.96 -6.16
N LYS A 105 22.36 -1.98 -6.79
CA LYS A 105 21.72 -0.72 -7.20
C LYS A 105 20.53 -0.97 -8.10
N LYS A 106 20.68 -1.86 -9.08
CA LYS A 106 19.59 -2.28 -9.94
C LYS A 106 18.43 -2.90 -9.14
N THR A 107 18.75 -3.80 -8.22
CA THR A 107 17.73 -4.45 -7.37
C THR A 107 17.00 -3.44 -6.49
N ILE A 108 17.70 -2.46 -5.91
CA ILE A 108 17.08 -1.36 -5.16
C ILE A 108 16.09 -0.60 -6.06
N TRP A 109 16.49 -0.23 -7.28
CA TRP A 109 15.61 0.45 -8.22
C TRP A 109 14.38 -0.39 -8.59
N ASP A 110 14.56 -1.69 -8.81
CA ASP A 110 13.46 -2.59 -9.16
C ASP A 110 12.44 -2.67 -8.01
N TYR A 111 12.88 -2.72 -6.73
CA TYR A 111 11.98 -2.63 -5.57
C TYR A 111 11.28 -1.27 -5.49
N LEU A 112 12.02 -0.16 -5.59
CA LEU A 112 11.45 1.17 -5.47
C LEU A 112 10.38 1.42 -6.53
N GLN A 113 10.64 1.06 -7.80
CA GLN A 113 9.67 1.23 -8.87
C GLN A 113 8.47 0.30 -8.72
N THR A 114 8.68 -0.96 -8.36
CA THR A 114 7.58 -1.91 -8.17
C THR A 114 6.65 -1.45 -7.05
N LEU A 115 7.21 -1.09 -5.88
CA LEU A 115 6.44 -0.57 -4.75
C LEU A 115 5.72 0.73 -5.09
N PHE A 116 6.36 1.61 -5.86
CA PHE A 116 5.73 2.84 -6.31
C PHE A 116 4.51 2.58 -7.19
N VAL A 117 4.63 1.75 -8.23
CA VAL A 117 3.54 1.45 -9.16
C VAL A 117 2.36 0.80 -8.45
N ILE A 118 2.62 -0.20 -7.60
CA ILE A 118 1.55 -0.88 -6.85
C ILE A 118 0.90 0.10 -5.86
N GLY A 119 1.70 0.84 -5.11
CA GLY A 119 1.22 1.79 -4.11
C GLY A 119 0.40 2.94 -4.74
N ASP A 120 0.83 3.48 -5.87
CA ASP A 120 0.12 4.54 -6.61
C ASP A 120 -1.25 4.01 -7.10
N THR A 121 -1.30 2.78 -7.60
CA THR A 121 -2.55 2.11 -7.99
C THR A 121 -3.51 1.98 -6.80
N ILE A 122 -3.05 1.50 -5.65
CA ILE A 122 -3.87 1.32 -4.45
C ILE A 122 -4.45 2.67 -3.98
N ILE A 123 -3.63 3.71 -3.94
CA ILE A 123 -4.06 5.05 -3.48
C ILE A 123 -5.04 5.67 -4.47
N SER A 124 -4.74 5.62 -5.77
CA SER A 124 -5.60 6.17 -6.82
C SER A 124 -6.98 5.49 -6.83
N ASP A 125 -7.03 4.18 -6.68
CA ASP A 125 -8.30 3.44 -6.60
C ASP A 125 -9.09 3.82 -5.34
N THR A 126 -8.42 3.98 -4.21
CA THR A 126 -9.05 4.42 -2.95
C THR A 126 -9.64 5.82 -3.08
N ASP A 127 -8.93 6.77 -3.69
CA ASP A 127 -9.39 8.14 -3.87
C ASP A 127 -10.55 8.23 -4.88
N ARG A 128 -10.53 7.40 -5.94
CA ARG A 128 -11.66 7.29 -6.87
C ARG A 128 -12.92 6.78 -6.17
N ILE A 129 -12.81 5.75 -5.34
CA ILE A 129 -13.94 5.21 -4.57
C ILE A 129 -14.50 6.27 -3.63
N LYS A 130 -13.65 6.99 -2.88
CA LYS A 130 -14.09 8.08 -2.01
C LYS A 130 -14.84 9.17 -2.78
N SER A 131 -14.29 9.61 -3.90
CA SER A 131 -14.91 10.62 -4.76
C SER A 131 -16.28 10.20 -5.28
N LEU A 132 -16.43 8.92 -5.68
CA LEU A 132 -17.71 8.36 -6.10
C LEU A 132 -18.72 8.35 -4.94
N VAL A 133 -18.31 7.92 -3.75
CA VAL A 133 -19.16 7.91 -2.54
C VAL A 133 -19.62 9.34 -2.19
N GLU A 134 -18.71 10.32 -2.24
CA GLU A 134 -19.06 11.72 -1.98
C GLU A 134 -20.05 12.28 -3.01
N THR A 135 -19.87 11.94 -4.29
CA THR A 135 -20.79 12.34 -5.36
C THR A 135 -22.17 11.74 -5.15
N LEU A 136 -22.25 10.44 -4.79
CA LEU A 136 -23.51 9.77 -4.48
C LEU A 136 -24.20 10.39 -3.25
N LYS A 137 -23.44 10.73 -2.21
CA LYS A 137 -23.98 11.41 -1.02
C LYS A 137 -24.53 12.81 -1.36
N LYS A 138 -23.85 13.57 -2.20
CA LYS A 138 -24.29 14.92 -2.65
C LYS A 138 -25.57 14.84 -3.48
N ASN A 139 -25.65 13.91 -4.41
CA ASN A 139 -26.83 13.72 -5.25
C ASN A 139 -28.06 13.36 -4.40
N ARG A 140 -27.87 12.50 -3.38
CA ARG A 140 -28.96 12.12 -2.44
C ARG A 140 -29.45 13.30 -1.60
N ASN A 141 -28.58 14.25 -1.24
CA ASN A 141 -28.97 15.44 -0.46
C ASN A 141 -29.69 16.52 -1.31
N ASN A 142 -29.58 16.43 -2.64
CA ASN A 142 -30.22 17.36 -3.58
C ASN A 142 -31.55 16.82 -4.14
N GLU A 143 -31.87 15.55 -3.93
CA GLU A 143 -33.17 14.98 -4.27
C GLU A 143 -34.09 15.06 -3.05
N THR A 144 -34.93 16.09 -3.04
CA THR A 144 -36.12 16.14 -2.16
C THR A 144 -37.08 15.04 -2.60
N VAL A 145 -37.15 14.01 -1.75
CA VAL A 145 -38.31 13.11 -1.58
C VAL A 145 -39.12 12.78 -2.84
N ASP A 146 -38.80 11.64 -3.45
CA ASP A 146 -39.85 10.72 -3.82
C ASP A 146 -39.39 9.28 -3.58
N ASP A 147 -40.22 8.57 -2.85
CA ASP A 147 -40.07 7.19 -2.38
C ASP A 147 -39.90 6.23 -3.54
N GLU A 148 -38.84 5.49 -3.56
CA GLU A 148 -38.63 4.11 -3.97
C GLU A 148 -37.14 3.89 -4.33
N LEU A 149 -36.28 3.91 -3.32
CA LEU A 149 -34.96 3.33 -3.50
C LEU A 149 -35.10 1.81 -3.58
N HIS A 150 -34.81 1.25 -4.75
CA HIS A 150 -34.66 -0.19 -4.94
C HIS A 150 -33.78 -0.78 -3.82
N PRO A 151 -34.18 -1.88 -3.16
CA PRO A 151 -33.42 -2.48 -2.04
C PRO A 151 -31.94 -2.75 -2.35
N GLU A 152 -31.62 -3.03 -3.61
CA GLU A 152 -30.25 -3.22 -4.10
C GLU A 152 -29.36 -1.97 -3.95
N ASN A 153 -29.93 -0.76 -4.13
CA ASN A 153 -29.19 0.49 -3.95
C ASN A 153 -28.91 0.81 -2.47
N LYS A 154 -29.79 0.35 -1.57
CA LYS A 154 -29.61 0.54 -0.13
C LYS A 154 -28.51 -0.37 0.41
N GLU A 155 -28.42 -1.58 -0.09
CA GLU A 155 -27.37 -2.54 0.26
C GLU A 155 -26.01 -2.10 -0.26
N LEU A 156 -25.95 -1.58 -1.50
CA LEU A 156 -24.77 -0.99 -2.10
C LEU A 156 -24.25 0.21 -1.28
N MET A 157 -25.15 1.10 -0.84
CA MET A 157 -24.80 2.27 -0.03
C MET A 157 -24.30 1.87 1.36
N ASN A 158 -24.88 0.87 1.99
CA ASN A 158 -24.41 0.34 3.27
C ASN A 158 -23.02 -0.30 3.14
N MET A 159 -22.76 -1.04 2.06
CA MET A 159 -21.42 -1.59 1.77
C MET A 159 -20.39 -0.51 1.54
N LEU A 160 -20.72 0.54 0.77
CA LEU A 160 -19.83 1.67 0.51
C LEU A 160 -19.55 2.49 1.78
N GLN A 161 -20.54 2.64 2.66
CA GLN A 161 -20.40 3.31 3.93
C GLN A 161 -19.49 2.52 4.89
N ASN A 162 -19.67 1.21 4.95
CA ASN A 162 -18.81 0.31 5.70
C ASN A 162 -17.35 0.35 5.20
N LEU A 163 -17.12 0.46 3.88
CA LEU A 163 -15.77 0.61 3.32
C LEU A 163 -15.14 1.96 3.66
N SER A 164 -15.94 3.02 3.81
CA SER A 164 -15.44 4.38 4.15
C SER A 164 -15.19 4.57 5.65
N GLU A 165 -15.89 3.82 6.52
CA GLU A 165 -15.84 3.96 7.98
C GLU A 165 -15.05 2.85 8.68
N ASN A 166 -14.71 1.75 7.98
CA ASN A 166 -14.16 0.57 8.62
C ASN A 166 -12.66 0.72 8.95
N LYS A 167 -12.46 0.91 10.23
CA LYS A 167 -11.20 0.65 10.92
C LYS A 167 -11.10 -0.77 11.49
N ASP A 168 -12.21 -1.51 11.56
CA ASP A 168 -12.23 -2.85 12.19
C ASP A 168 -13.30 -3.72 11.52
N LEU A 169 -12.88 -4.71 10.73
CA LEU A 169 -13.71 -5.85 10.38
C LEU A 169 -13.42 -6.99 11.35
N PRO A 170 -14.43 -7.57 12.02
CA PRO A 170 -14.23 -8.78 12.81
C PRO A 170 -13.91 -9.97 11.91
N ASN A 171 -12.94 -10.77 12.33
CA ASN A 171 -12.70 -12.12 11.82
C ASN A 171 -13.96 -12.95 12.02
N GLU A 172 -14.73 -13.19 10.98
CA GLU A 172 -15.74 -14.26 10.99
C GLU A 172 -15.31 -15.39 10.04
N ASP A 173 -15.15 -16.53 10.66
CA ASP A 173 -15.00 -17.89 10.19
C ASP A 173 -15.31 -18.17 8.71
N LEU A 174 -14.25 -18.42 7.93
CA LEU A 174 -14.31 -19.13 6.67
C LEU A 174 -14.21 -20.65 6.89
N SER A 175 -15.10 -21.22 7.69
CA SER A 175 -15.18 -22.67 7.89
C SER A 175 -16.49 -23.30 7.37
N LEU A 176 -16.96 -22.91 6.19
CA LEU A 176 -18.09 -23.62 5.56
C LEU A 176 -18.08 -23.46 4.03
N ILE A 177 -17.14 -24.12 3.34
CA ILE A 177 -17.42 -24.70 2.02
C ILE A 177 -16.57 -25.98 1.89
N HIS A 178 -17.07 -27.05 2.48
CA HIS A 178 -16.82 -28.41 2.02
C HIS A 178 -18.13 -28.91 1.41
N ILE A 179 -18.19 -29.00 0.10
CA ILE A 179 -18.81 -30.10 -0.70
C ILE A 179 -18.14 -30.03 -2.08
#